data_477199d930e01b0a62d496b093da0a5c
#
_entry.id   477199d930e01b0a62d496b093da0a5c
#
_cell.length_a   1.000
_cell.length_b   1.000
_cell.length_c   1.000
_cell.angle_alpha   90.00
_cell.angle_beta   90.00
_cell.angle_gamma   90.00
#
_symmetry.space_group_name_H-M   'P 1'
#
loop_
_entity.id
_entity.type
_entity.pdbx_description
1 polymer ?
#
loop_
_entity_poly.entity_id
_entity_poly.type
_entity_poly.pdbx_seq_one_letter_code
_entity_poly.pdbx_strand_id
1 'polypeptide(L)'
;MKKNERGPQPLTRVPTGVAQLDIILDGGFLKGGSYIVAGAPGTGKTIFGNQTCFRHAAAGGKALYVTLLAESHARMLSHISNLLFFDPAMVGQGIHYISGYEALRNEGLKGLITLVRKTIKRDGATLLVMDGITRAESAAPTETDFKEFINELNILLSLIGCTAVLLTNTLDEGESYAARTMVDGLIHLEDVMDGVRSVRQMIVMKFRGSDYLRGAHFFEICDEGMRIYARIEAVLAAPTRVPSASSERRPFGISGLDAMMGGGPPEGTGTLVLGSSGTGKTILGMHFLAEGARRKEPGLYFGFFESPPRFLKKADDLGLQLSRPSQDGLLEIVWQPTGGLIMDYLAERLFEAVHRRSVKRLVVDGIAGFEESVVRRERLGLFFTSVLNELRALDVTTVLTEEMRELFGAEVKIPVPGVSGFVENIVLVRQLEIASTLKRAVAVMKTREGAHDDKLREMKITDKGVEIGDPFEFEEAVLTGGSMRRRLPSNGKGPRGQ
;
A
#
# COMPACT_ATOMS: atom_id res chain seq x y z
N MET A 1 -9.06 9.19 52.15
CA MET A 1 -8.21 9.80 51.08
C MET A 1 -8.68 9.23 49.74
N LYS A 2 -9.40 10.04 48.95
CA LYS A 2 -9.82 9.67 47.60
C LYS A 2 -8.60 9.76 46.69
N LYS A 3 -8.15 8.62 46.11
CA LYS A 3 -7.17 8.59 45.05
C LYS A 3 -7.77 9.31 43.82
N ASN A 4 -7.13 10.40 43.42
CA ASN A 4 -7.41 11.07 42.15
C ASN A 4 -6.97 10.14 41.00
N GLU A 5 -7.88 9.38 40.45
CA GLU A 5 -7.72 8.68 39.19
C GLU A 5 -7.87 9.69 38.03
N ARG A 6 -6.90 10.58 37.88
CA ARG A 6 -6.69 11.26 36.61
C ARG A 6 -5.78 10.35 35.79
N GLY A 7 -6.35 9.54 34.94
CA GLY A 7 -5.59 8.90 33.86
C GLY A 7 -4.83 9.98 33.04
N PRO A 8 -3.74 9.63 32.36
CA PRO A 8 -2.97 10.59 31.57
C PRO A 8 -3.91 11.27 30.56
N GLN A 9 -3.96 12.60 30.59
CA GLN A 9 -4.72 13.35 29.59
C GLN A 9 -4.10 13.10 28.21
N PRO A 10 -4.91 12.77 27.19
CA PRO A 10 -4.38 12.54 25.84
C PRO A 10 -3.67 13.82 25.36
N LEU A 11 -2.46 13.65 24.84
CA LEU A 11 -1.67 14.74 24.27
C LEU A 11 -2.41 15.34 23.08
N THR A 12 -2.52 16.68 23.05
CA THR A 12 -3.18 17.38 21.95
C THR A 12 -2.34 17.25 20.68
N ARG A 13 -2.98 16.86 19.57
CA ARG A 13 -2.37 16.68 18.27
C ARG A 13 -2.64 17.86 17.33
N VAL A 14 -1.69 18.09 16.45
CA VAL A 14 -1.79 19.05 15.34
C VAL A 14 -1.62 18.27 14.04
N PRO A 15 -2.68 18.18 13.20
CA PRO A 15 -2.58 17.49 11.93
C PRO A 15 -1.45 18.05 11.05
N THR A 16 -0.70 17.18 10.41
CA THR A 16 0.41 17.58 9.53
C THR A 16 -0.08 18.18 8.21
N GLY A 17 -1.35 17.90 7.84
CA GLY A 17 -1.90 18.26 6.55
C GLY A 17 -1.45 17.35 5.39
N VAL A 18 -0.72 16.29 5.71
CA VAL A 18 -0.33 15.22 4.79
C VAL A 18 -0.99 13.94 5.27
N ALA A 19 -2.05 13.48 4.57
CA ALA A 19 -3.03 12.53 5.08
C ALA A 19 -2.43 11.27 5.72
N GLN A 20 -1.62 10.51 5.02
CA GLN A 20 -1.03 9.27 5.54
C GLN A 20 0.05 9.51 6.60
N LEU A 21 0.64 10.72 6.66
CA LEU A 21 1.60 11.06 7.70
C LEU A 21 0.96 11.11 9.08
N ASP A 22 -0.28 11.59 9.17
CA ASP A 22 -1.01 11.61 10.43
C ASP A 22 -1.26 10.17 10.95
N ILE A 23 -1.50 9.20 10.06
CA ILE A 23 -1.58 7.78 10.43
C ILE A 23 -0.22 7.27 10.93
N ILE A 24 0.87 7.61 10.23
CA ILE A 24 2.22 7.20 10.61
C ILE A 24 2.62 7.75 11.97
N LEU A 25 2.22 8.98 12.30
CA LEU A 25 2.52 9.68 13.55
C LEU A 25 1.45 9.50 14.63
N ASP A 26 0.51 8.56 14.45
CA ASP A 26 -0.59 8.31 15.40
C ASP A 26 -1.43 9.57 15.70
N GLY A 27 -1.80 10.32 14.64
CA GLY A 27 -2.67 11.50 14.70
C GLY A 27 -1.99 12.85 14.48
N GLY A 28 -0.74 12.88 14.02
CA GLY A 28 0.00 14.10 13.67
C GLY A 28 1.00 14.57 14.74
N PHE A 29 1.46 15.81 14.62
CA PHE A 29 2.43 16.40 15.54
C PHE A 29 1.83 16.64 16.94
N LEU A 30 2.66 16.57 17.98
CA LEU A 30 2.24 17.00 19.30
C LEU A 30 2.26 18.54 19.40
N LYS A 31 1.21 19.12 19.96
CA LYS A 31 1.08 20.57 20.13
C LYS A 31 2.23 21.14 20.97
N GLY A 32 2.87 22.18 20.47
CA GLY A 32 3.99 22.83 21.14
C GLY A 32 5.32 22.08 21.02
N GLY A 33 5.35 20.99 20.24
CA GLY A 33 6.57 20.25 19.95
C GLY A 33 7.35 20.82 18.77
N SER A 34 8.60 20.39 18.63
CA SER A 34 9.50 20.77 17.55
C SER A 34 9.94 19.54 16.74
N TYR A 35 9.89 19.67 15.41
CA TYR A 35 10.13 18.58 14.48
C TYR A 35 11.12 19.01 13.40
N ILE A 36 12.12 18.20 13.15
CA ILE A 36 13.02 18.40 12.01
C ILE A 36 12.54 17.54 10.85
N VAL A 37 12.47 18.16 9.66
CA VAL A 37 12.31 17.47 8.38
C VAL A 37 13.57 17.68 7.58
N ALA A 38 14.35 16.62 7.44
CA ALA A 38 15.67 16.63 6.82
C ALA A 38 15.65 15.87 5.48
N GLY A 39 16.51 16.26 4.55
CA GLY A 39 16.69 15.57 3.28
C GLY A 39 17.50 16.37 2.29
N ALA A 40 18.02 15.74 1.26
CA ALA A 40 18.79 16.40 0.19
C ALA A 40 17.96 17.48 -0.55
N PRO A 41 18.58 18.43 -1.24
CA PRO A 41 17.89 19.34 -2.15
C PRO A 41 17.02 18.56 -3.16
N GLY A 42 15.79 19.04 -3.40
CA GLY A 42 14.85 18.38 -4.33
C GLY A 42 13.96 17.28 -3.72
N THR A 43 14.16 16.87 -2.48
CA THR A 43 13.31 15.83 -1.82
C THR A 43 11.92 16.33 -1.44
N GLY A 44 11.57 17.62 -1.59
CA GLY A 44 10.22 18.12 -1.36
C GLY A 44 10.00 18.80 0.00
N LYS A 45 11.03 19.12 0.78
CA LYS A 45 10.91 19.77 2.10
C LYS A 45 10.10 21.06 2.07
N THR A 46 10.38 21.93 1.11
CA THR A 46 9.66 23.22 0.96
C THR A 46 8.20 23.01 0.61
N ILE A 47 7.88 21.97 -0.21
CA ILE A 47 6.48 21.59 -0.51
C ILE A 47 5.82 21.08 0.77
N PHE A 48 6.46 20.18 1.52
CA PHE A 48 5.98 19.69 2.80
C PHE A 48 5.64 20.83 3.78
N GLY A 49 6.59 21.76 3.98
CA GLY A 49 6.40 22.89 4.90
C GLY A 49 5.25 23.80 4.49
N ASN A 50 5.14 24.13 3.20
CA ASN A 50 4.06 24.95 2.69
C ASN A 50 2.71 24.22 2.77
N GLN A 51 2.64 22.95 2.32
CA GLN A 51 1.42 22.15 2.41
C GLN A 51 0.90 22.10 3.86
N THR A 52 1.79 21.87 4.83
CA THR A 52 1.44 21.88 6.25
C THR A 52 0.89 23.25 6.68
N CYS A 53 1.49 24.36 6.24
CA CYS A 53 0.99 25.70 6.53
C CYS A 53 -0.41 25.95 5.94
N PHE A 54 -0.62 25.62 4.65
CA PHE A 54 -1.90 25.85 3.98
C PHE A 54 -3.02 25.00 4.60
N ARG A 55 -2.75 23.72 4.88
CA ARG A 55 -3.72 22.83 5.54
C ARG A 55 -4.04 23.28 6.96
N HIS A 56 -3.03 23.75 7.70
CA HIS A 56 -3.23 24.30 9.04
C HIS A 56 -4.09 25.57 9.01
N ALA A 57 -3.83 26.49 8.06
CA ALA A 57 -4.61 27.70 7.88
C ALA A 57 -6.06 27.40 7.44
N ALA A 58 -6.25 26.45 6.53
CA ALA A 58 -7.58 26.00 6.09
C ALA A 58 -8.40 25.39 7.24
N ALA A 59 -7.74 24.80 8.25
CA ALA A 59 -8.38 24.32 9.48
C ALA A 59 -8.64 25.44 10.53
N GLY A 60 -8.43 26.72 10.18
CA GLY A 60 -8.64 27.87 11.06
C GLY A 60 -7.46 28.21 11.96
N GLY A 61 -6.32 27.54 11.81
CA GLY A 61 -5.08 27.89 12.49
C GLY A 61 -4.37 29.07 11.83
N LYS A 62 -3.29 29.55 12.45
CA LYS A 62 -2.40 30.55 11.87
C LYS A 62 -0.98 30.00 11.78
N ALA A 63 -0.34 30.17 10.64
CA ALA A 63 1.01 29.70 10.38
C ALA A 63 1.97 30.88 10.16
N LEU A 64 3.19 30.71 10.68
CA LEU A 64 4.33 31.57 10.39
C LEU A 64 5.36 30.78 9.59
N TYR A 65 5.69 31.23 8.39
CA TYR A 65 6.75 30.67 7.57
C TYR A 65 7.96 31.60 7.59
N VAL A 66 9.07 31.12 8.12
CA VAL A 66 10.33 31.87 8.23
C VAL A 66 11.35 31.27 7.25
N THR A 67 11.84 32.03 6.28
CA THR A 67 12.95 31.58 5.45
C THR A 67 14.27 32.21 5.92
N LEU A 68 15.29 31.37 6.05
CA LEU A 68 16.68 31.79 6.33
C LEU A 68 17.54 31.80 5.05
N LEU A 69 16.94 31.42 3.92
CA LEU A 69 17.58 31.39 2.60
C LEU A 69 17.46 32.76 1.92
N ALA A 70 18.36 33.04 0.98
CA ALA A 70 18.33 34.29 0.19
C ALA A 70 17.24 34.29 -0.91
N GLU A 71 16.44 33.22 -1.03
CA GLU A 71 15.36 33.13 -2.01
C GLU A 71 14.19 34.04 -1.64
N SER A 72 13.63 34.75 -2.62
CA SER A 72 12.45 35.57 -2.39
C SER A 72 11.21 34.71 -2.19
N HIS A 73 10.34 35.09 -1.24
CA HIS A 73 9.04 34.44 -1.01
C HIS A 73 8.18 34.40 -2.29
N ALA A 74 8.24 35.46 -3.12
CA ALA A 74 7.50 35.51 -4.38
C ALA A 74 7.87 34.36 -5.32
N ARG A 75 9.17 34.02 -5.43
CA ARG A 75 9.63 32.89 -6.25
C ARG A 75 9.19 31.56 -5.68
N MET A 76 9.34 31.37 -4.37
CA MET A 76 8.88 30.16 -3.68
C MET A 76 7.36 29.95 -3.87
N LEU A 77 6.56 31.01 -3.66
CA LEU A 77 5.11 30.94 -3.85
C LEU A 77 4.73 30.65 -5.30
N SER A 78 5.47 31.22 -6.27
CA SER A 78 5.26 30.91 -7.69
C SER A 78 5.49 29.42 -8.00
N HIS A 79 6.47 28.77 -7.36
CA HIS A 79 6.75 27.34 -7.57
C HIS A 79 5.65 26.42 -7.04
N ILE A 80 4.91 26.83 -6.01
CA ILE A 80 3.83 26.03 -5.42
C ILE A 80 2.43 26.46 -5.87
N SER A 81 2.33 27.54 -6.68
CA SER A 81 1.03 28.12 -7.08
C SER A 81 0.13 27.20 -7.90
N ASN A 82 0.71 26.19 -8.55
CA ASN A 82 -0.04 25.20 -9.34
C ASN A 82 -0.50 23.98 -8.50
N LEU A 83 -0.09 23.89 -7.22
CA LEU A 83 -0.47 22.77 -6.36
C LEU A 83 -1.86 23.00 -5.76
N LEU A 84 -2.67 21.97 -5.70
CA LEU A 84 -4.09 22.06 -5.27
C LEU A 84 -4.28 22.51 -3.82
N PHE A 85 -3.26 22.43 -2.98
CA PHE A 85 -3.35 22.96 -1.62
C PHE A 85 -3.15 24.49 -1.53
N PHE A 86 -2.62 25.11 -2.59
CA PHE A 86 -2.31 26.53 -2.60
C PHE A 86 -3.58 27.37 -2.75
N ASP A 87 -3.79 28.28 -1.78
CA ASP A 87 -4.86 29.28 -1.82
C ASP A 87 -4.25 30.68 -1.60
N PRO A 88 -4.22 31.54 -2.63
CA PRO A 88 -3.63 32.86 -2.51
C PRO A 88 -4.33 33.73 -1.46
N ALA A 89 -5.59 33.49 -1.12
CA ALA A 89 -6.32 34.25 -0.10
C ALA A 89 -5.78 33.98 1.32
N MET A 90 -5.14 32.84 1.55
CA MET A 90 -4.54 32.51 2.84
C MET A 90 -3.21 33.23 3.08
N VAL A 91 -2.55 33.71 2.02
CA VAL A 91 -1.26 34.44 2.12
C VAL A 91 -1.48 35.82 2.74
N GLY A 92 -0.82 36.11 3.86
CA GLY A 92 -0.97 37.34 4.62
C GLY A 92 -2.17 37.36 5.59
N GLN A 93 -3.10 36.41 5.52
CA GLN A 93 -4.23 36.28 6.46
C GLN A 93 -4.04 35.06 7.39
N GLY A 94 -3.98 33.85 6.83
CA GLY A 94 -3.77 32.63 7.59
C GLY A 94 -2.30 32.21 7.68
N ILE A 95 -1.49 32.62 6.69
CA ILE A 95 -0.05 32.28 6.61
C ILE A 95 0.75 33.58 6.44
N HIS A 96 1.65 33.85 7.38
CA HIS A 96 2.56 34.98 7.30
C HIS A 96 3.97 34.49 6.89
N TYR A 97 4.51 35.07 5.84
CA TYR A 97 5.85 34.78 5.34
C TYR A 97 6.79 35.91 5.76
N ILE A 98 7.90 35.57 6.43
CA ILE A 98 8.94 36.53 6.79
C ILE A 98 10.33 35.99 6.46
N SER A 99 11.24 36.93 6.14
CA SER A 99 12.67 36.60 6.02
C SER A 99 13.33 36.77 7.40
N GLY A 100 13.96 35.70 7.89
CA GLY A 100 14.83 35.73 9.05
C GLY A 100 16.30 36.04 8.72
N TYR A 101 16.63 36.15 7.41
CA TYR A 101 17.99 36.30 6.94
C TYR A 101 18.72 37.52 7.51
N GLU A 102 18.09 38.70 7.46
CA GLU A 102 18.67 39.93 7.97
C GLU A 102 18.85 39.94 9.50
N ALA A 103 17.86 39.43 10.26
CA ALA A 103 17.98 39.30 11.70
C ALA A 103 19.13 38.36 12.09
N LEU A 104 19.22 37.20 11.38
CA LEU A 104 20.31 36.24 11.60
C LEU A 104 21.68 36.85 11.25
N ARG A 105 21.77 37.59 10.12
CA ARG A 105 23.02 38.20 9.67
C ARG A 105 23.52 39.32 10.60
N ASN A 106 22.63 40.19 11.05
CA ASN A 106 23.02 41.41 11.76
C ASN A 106 23.08 41.21 13.29
N GLU A 107 22.21 40.37 13.85
CA GLU A 107 22.04 40.18 15.29
C GLU A 107 22.28 38.72 15.74
N GLY A 108 22.63 37.82 14.80
CA GLY A 108 22.88 36.42 15.09
C GLY A 108 21.63 35.63 15.54
N LEU A 109 21.85 34.51 16.23
CA LEU A 109 20.80 33.63 16.72
C LEU A 109 19.82 34.33 17.67
N LYS A 110 20.30 35.28 18.49
CA LYS A 110 19.46 36.04 19.43
C LYS A 110 18.48 36.95 18.70
N GLY A 111 18.93 37.59 17.62
CA GLY A 111 18.06 38.41 16.76
C GLY A 111 16.97 37.56 16.09
N LEU A 112 17.33 36.38 15.61
CA LEU A 112 16.37 35.45 15.02
C LEU A 112 15.27 35.00 16.01
N ILE A 113 15.64 34.61 17.24
CA ILE A 113 14.67 34.27 18.30
C ILE A 113 13.76 35.45 18.64
N THR A 114 14.32 36.64 18.72
CA THR A 114 13.56 37.86 19.04
C THR A 114 12.54 38.17 17.93
N LEU A 115 12.94 38.03 16.66
CA LEU A 115 12.05 38.21 15.51
C LEU A 115 10.90 37.19 15.54
N VAL A 116 11.23 35.91 15.72
CA VAL A 116 10.26 34.79 15.75
C VAL A 116 9.26 35.00 16.89
N ARG A 117 9.74 35.28 18.11
CA ARG A 117 8.92 35.56 19.30
C ARG A 117 7.95 36.69 19.07
N LYS A 118 8.45 37.84 18.55
CA LYS A 118 7.64 39.01 18.26
C LYS A 118 6.55 38.75 17.24
N THR A 119 6.90 38.03 16.17
CA THR A 119 5.97 37.74 15.08
C THR A 119 4.92 36.72 15.49
N ILE A 120 5.28 35.60 16.18
CA ILE A 120 4.30 34.64 16.70
C ILE A 120 3.29 35.34 17.61
N LYS A 121 3.75 36.21 18.54
CA LYS A 121 2.85 36.93 19.45
C LYS A 121 1.95 37.92 18.73
N ARG A 122 2.47 38.68 17.74
CA ARG A 122 1.70 39.65 16.96
C ARG A 122 0.60 38.99 16.15
N ASP A 123 0.92 37.87 15.48
CA ASP A 123 0.03 37.23 14.49
C ASP A 123 -0.81 36.11 15.10
N GLY A 124 -0.48 35.68 16.32
CA GLY A 124 -1.14 34.57 16.99
C GLY A 124 -0.88 33.22 16.31
N ALA A 125 0.32 33.05 15.76
CA ALA A 125 0.67 31.82 15.02
C ALA A 125 0.74 30.61 15.97
N THR A 126 0.13 29.51 15.56
CA THR A 126 0.09 28.22 16.26
C THR A 126 0.93 27.15 15.58
N LEU A 127 1.39 27.45 14.36
CA LEU A 127 2.35 26.66 13.60
C LEU A 127 3.49 27.55 13.13
N LEU A 128 4.73 27.11 13.32
CA LEU A 128 5.95 27.71 12.78
C LEU A 128 6.59 26.75 11.78
N VAL A 129 6.88 27.20 10.57
CA VAL A 129 7.79 26.53 9.67
C VAL A 129 9.02 27.38 9.49
N MET A 130 10.22 26.82 9.72
CA MET A 130 11.49 27.52 9.53
C MET A 130 12.31 26.78 8.47
N ASP A 131 12.48 27.41 7.31
CA ASP A 131 13.17 26.81 6.17
C ASP A 131 14.63 27.29 6.11
N GLY A 132 15.55 26.33 6.04
CA GLY A 132 16.99 26.56 5.98
C GLY A 132 17.67 26.65 7.34
N ILE A 133 17.27 25.85 8.33
CA ILE A 133 17.83 25.84 9.70
C ILE A 133 19.36 25.63 9.69
N THR A 134 19.92 24.95 8.68
CA THR A 134 21.37 24.81 8.47
C THR A 134 22.09 26.17 8.41
N ARG A 135 21.42 27.23 7.93
CA ARG A 135 21.99 28.59 7.94
C ARG A 135 22.14 29.15 9.36
N ALA A 136 21.16 28.87 10.25
CA ALA A 136 21.26 29.25 11.64
C ALA A 136 22.41 28.47 12.34
N GLU A 137 22.56 27.20 12.03
CA GLU A 137 23.67 26.36 12.51
C GLU A 137 25.02 26.90 12.05
N SER A 138 25.18 27.18 10.75
CA SER A 138 26.42 27.76 10.20
C SER A 138 26.74 29.18 10.70
N ALA A 139 25.73 29.92 11.18
CA ALA A 139 25.91 31.25 11.76
C ALA A 139 26.20 31.20 13.27
N ALA A 140 26.08 30.04 13.92
CA ALA A 140 26.42 29.86 15.32
C ALA A 140 27.94 29.89 15.52
N PRO A 141 28.46 30.63 16.50
CA PRO A 141 29.89 30.66 16.81
C PRO A 141 30.45 29.29 17.21
N THR A 142 29.65 28.50 17.94
CA THR A 142 29.97 27.15 18.37
C THR A 142 28.74 26.23 18.28
N GLU A 143 28.98 24.92 18.29
CA GLU A 143 27.90 23.92 18.38
C GLU A 143 27.05 24.11 19.65
N THR A 144 27.66 24.56 20.74
CA THR A 144 26.98 24.86 22.00
C THR A 144 25.99 26.02 21.84
N ASP A 145 26.39 27.10 21.17
CA ASP A 145 25.50 28.25 20.90
C ASP A 145 24.29 27.82 20.08
N PHE A 146 24.48 26.91 19.12
CA PHE A 146 23.36 26.38 18.34
C PHE A 146 22.43 25.50 19.19
N LYS A 147 23.00 24.67 20.09
CA LYS A 147 22.20 23.91 21.05
C LYS A 147 21.37 24.82 21.96
N GLU A 148 21.98 25.89 22.49
CA GLU A 148 21.27 26.87 23.30
C GLU A 148 20.12 27.55 22.53
N PHE A 149 20.37 27.91 21.25
CA PHE A 149 19.33 28.46 20.37
C PHE A 149 18.15 27.50 20.20
N ILE A 150 18.39 26.22 19.88
CA ILE A 150 17.32 25.22 19.74
C ILE A 150 16.58 25.03 21.06
N ASN A 151 17.28 25.02 22.19
CA ASN A 151 16.65 24.91 23.50
C ASN A 151 15.76 26.12 23.81
N GLU A 152 16.25 27.33 23.59
CA GLU A 152 15.47 28.54 23.78
C GLU A 152 14.23 28.59 22.88
N LEU A 153 14.38 28.17 21.63
CA LEU A 153 13.26 28.01 20.67
C LEU A 153 12.22 27.04 21.21
N ASN A 154 12.63 25.86 21.67
CA ASN A 154 11.74 24.84 22.21
C ASN A 154 10.97 25.33 23.44
N ILE A 155 11.65 26.02 24.37
CA ILE A 155 11.01 26.60 25.53
C ILE A 155 9.96 27.65 25.11
N LEU A 156 10.31 28.51 24.18
CA LEU A 156 9.41 29.55 23.64
C LEU A 156 8.15 28.89 23.02
N LEU A 157 8.34 27.88 22.15
CA LEU A 157 7.26 27.20 21.45
C LEU A 157 6.31 26.48 22.42
N SER A 158 6.88 25.76 23.39
CA SER A 158 6.11 25.04 24.41
C SER A 158 5.27 26.03 25.28
N LEU A 159 5.84 27.16 25.68
CA LEU A 159 5.13 28.17 26.49
C LEU A 159 3.97 28.83 25.73
N ILE A 160 4.12 29.02 24.41
CA ILE A 160 3.09 29.66 23.57
C ILE A 160 2.09 28.63 23.02
N GLY A 161 2.44 27.34 23.05
CA GLY A 161 1.65 26.28 22.45
C GLY A 161 1.73 26.29 20.92
N CYS A 162 2.82 26.79 20.33
CA CYS A 162 3.10 26.82 18.90
C CYS A 162 3.94 25.60 18.50
N THR A 163 3.48 24.82 17.53
CA THR A 163 4.21 23.66 16.99
C THR A 163 5.20 24.12 15.91
N ALA A 164 6.42 23.57 15.88
CA ALA A 164 7.42 23.97 14.90
C ALA A 164 7.88 22.82 14.01
N VAL A 165 8.05 23.13 12.72
CA VAL A 165 8.68 22.29 11.71
C VAL A 165 9.92 23.00 11.17
N LEU A 166 11.09 22.41 11.37
CA LEU A 166 12.39 22.92 11.00
C LEU A 166 12.91 22.14 9.79
N LEU A 167 13.08 22.81 8.64
CA LEU A 167 13.52 22.19 7.40
C LEU A 167 15.06 22.31 7.26
N THR A 168 15.73 21.18 7.01
CA THR A 168 17.20 21.13 6.87
C THR A 168 17.63 20.32 5.66
N ASN A 169 18.81 20.65 5.11
CA ASN A 169 19.29 20.00 3.89
C ASN A 169 20.07 18.69 4.13
N THR A 170 20.61 18.45 5.31
CA THR A 170 21.49 17.30 5.56
C THR A 170 21.18 16.54 6.84
N LEU A 171 21.48 15.25 6.78
CA LEU A 171 21.68 14.36 7.92
C LEU A 171 23.13 13.85 7.97
N ASP A 172 24.10 14.55 7.38
CA ASP A 172 25.51 14.11 7.38
C ASP A 172 26.05 13.93 8.79
N GLU A 173 26.86 12.89 9.00
CA GLU A 173 27.29 12.39 10.32
C GLU A 173 28.12 13.41 11.14
N GLY A 174 28.49 14.54 10.55
CA GLY A 174 29.37 15.57 11.18
C GLY A 174 28.66 16.82 11.68
N GLU A 175 27.57 17.28 11.08
CA GLU A 175 27.14 18.68 11.24
C GLU A 175 25.85 18.94 12.02
N SER A 176 24.96 18.03 12.29
CA SER A 176 23.68 18.33 12.93
C SER A 176 23.25 17.37 14.06
N TYR A 177 24.19 16.67 14.66
CA TYR A 177 23.87 15.75 15.78
C TYR A 177 23.20 16.48 16.96
N ALA A 178 23.59 17.73 17.17
CA ALA A 178 23.08 18.57 18.27
C ALA A 178 21.57 18.85 18.16
N ALA A 179 21.10 19.33 17.03
CA ALA A 179 19.68 19.63 16.83
C ALA A 179 18.82 18.37 16.91
N ARG A 180 19.31 17.23 16.39
CA ARG A 180 18.61 15.94 16.37
C ARG A 180 18.26 15.42 17.77
N THR A 181 19.13 15.66 18.75
CA THR A 181 18.92 15.20 20.12
C THR A 181 17.89 16.05 20.87
N MET A 182 17.73 17.33 20.51
CA MET A 182 16.95 18.30 21.27
C MET A 182 15.51 18.45 20.79
N VAL A 183 15.20 18.06 19.56
CA VAL A 183 13.83 18.12 19.01
C VAL A 183 12.99 16.92 19.43
N ASP A 184 11.67 17.06 19.37
CA ASP A 184 10.72 16.00 19.72
C ASP A 184 10.58 14.95 18.62
N GLY A 185 10.76 15.33 17.34
CA GLY A 185 10.70 14.40 16.23
C GLY A 185 11.69 14.72 15.13
N LEU A 186 12.08 13.66 14.39
CA LEU A 186 12.98 13.72 13.25
C LEU A 186 12.41 12.87 12.11
N ILE A 187 12.12 13.50 11.00
CA ILE A 187 11.63 12.90 9.77
C ILE A 187 12.70 13.08 8.70
N HIS A 188 13.07 12.01 8.05
CA HIS A 188 14.04 12.01 6.94
C HIS A 188 13.35 11.74 5.62
N LEU A 189 13.58 12.60 4.63
CA LEU A 189 13.13 12.47 3.26
C LEU A 189 14.35 12.15 2.38
N GLU A 190 14.24 11.10 1.61
CA GLU A 190 15.32 10.71 0.69
C GLU A 190 14.77 10.30 -0.67
N ASP A 191 15.61 10.38 -1.68
CA ASP A 191 15.36 9.93 -3.04
C ASP A 191 16.36 8.80 -3.33
N VAL A 192 15.86 7.59 -3.59
CA VAL A 192 16.66 6.37 -3.71
C VAL A 192 16.49 5.80 -5.11
N MET A 193 17.62 5.44 -5.74
CA MET A 193 17.59 4.72 -7.01
C MET A 193 17.29 3.24 -6.79
N ASP A 194 16.24 2.74 -7.45
CA ASP A 194 15.91 1.33 -7.56
C ASP A 194 16.00 0.90 -9.02
N GLY A 195 17.14 0.33 -9.40
CA GLY A 195 17.47 0.09 -10.80
C GLY A 195 17.51 1.40 -11.59
N VAL A 196 16.58 1.58 -12.52
CA VAL A 196 16.43 2.80 -13.34
C VAL A 196 15.39 3.77 -12.78
N ARG A 197 14.73 3.42 -11.69
CA ARG A 197 13.65 4.22 -11.08
C ARG A 197 14.20 5.04 -9.92
N SER A 198 13.84 6.32 -9.84
CA SER A 198 13.99 7.12 -8.63
C SER A 198 12.73 6.97 -7.80
N VAL A 199 12.87 6.61 -6.54
CA VAL A 199 11.76 6.40 -5.60
C VAL A 199 12.01 7.22 -4.35
N ARG A 200 11.03 8.05 -3.98
CA ARG A 200 11.11 8.85 -2.77
C ARG A 200 10.59 8.09 -1.57
N GLN A 201 11.34 8.14 -0.46
CA GLN A 201 10.92 7.52 0.79
C GLN A 201 11.10 8.46 1.99
N MET A 202 10.25 8.25 2.98
CA MET A 202 10.24 8.98 4.24
C MET A 202 10.44 8.01 5.39
N ILE A 203 11.31 8.37 6.34
CA ILE A 203 11.57 7.59 7.55
C ILE A 203 11.37 8.49 8.77
N VAL A 204 10.52 8.08 9.69
CA VAL A 204 10.45 8.69 11.01
C VAL A 204 11.55 8.08 11.88
N MET A 205 12.60 8.84 12.14
CA MET A 205 13.76 8.37 12.91
C MET A 205 13.57 8.52 14.40
N LYS A 206 12.75 9.50 14.82
CA LYS A 206 12.47 9.82 16.22
C LYS A 206 11.10 10.49 16.34
N PHE A 207 10.37 10.10 17.36
CA PHE A 207 9.13 10.79 17.75
C PHE A 207 8.91 10.58 19.26
N ARG A 208 9.07 11.65 20.06
CA ARG A 208 8.92 11.61 21.52
C ARG A 208 7.46 11.74 21.91
N GLY A 209 7.07 11.06 22.97
CA GLY A 209 5.75 11.19 23.58
C GLY A 209 4.63 10.43 22.87
N SER A 210 4.92 9.70 21.78
CA SER A 210 3.96 8.88 21.07
C SER A 210 4.65 7.72 20.38
N ASP A 211 3.88 6.69 20.07
CA ASP A 211 4.28 5.67 19.11
C ASP A 211 4.14 6.18 17.67
N TYR A 212 4.77 5.48 16.72
CA TYR A 212 4.70 5.79 15.30
C TYR A 212 5.01 4.55 14.47
N LEU A 213 4.55 4.52 13.23
CA LEU A 213 4.84 3.42 12.31
C LEU A 213 6.28 3.51 11.80
N ARG A 214 7.09 2.52 12.14
CA ARG A 214 8.53 2.48 11.83
C ARG A 214 8.80 2.02 10.40
N GLY A 215 9.98 2.39 9.90
CA GLY A 215 10.54 1.98 8.60
C GLY A 215 10.32 3.01 7.51
N ALA A 216 10.69 2.64 6.29
CA ALA A 216 10.62 3.52 5.13
C ALA A 216 9.21 3.47 4.52
N HIS A 217 8.54 4.61 4.48
CA HIS A 217 7.25 4.83 3.82
C HIS A 217 7.51 5.55 2.50
N PHE A 218 6.86 5.14 1.43
CA PHE A 218 7.04 5.78 0.13
C PHE A 218 6.17 7.03 0.00
N PHE A 219 6.63 7.99 -0.81
CA PHE A 219 5.84 9.16 -1.14
C PHE A 219 6.11 9.65 -2.57
N GLU A 220 5.17 10.42 -3.08
CA GLU A 220 5.32 11.14 -4.34
C GLU A 220 4.98 12.62 -4.16
N ILE A 221 5.39 13.42 -5.13
CA ILE A 221 4.99 14.83 -5.26
C ILE A 221 4.16 14.92 -6.53
N CYS A 222 2.89 15.25 -6.36
CA CYS A 222 1.90 15.36 -7.43
C CYS A 222 1.17 16.70 -7.33
N ASP A 223 0.15 16.91 -8.14
CA ASP A 223 -0.63 18.16 -8.14
C ASP A 223 -1.29 18.46 -6.77
N GLU A 224 -1.55 17.43 -5.98
CA GLU A 224 -2.10 17.56 -4.62
C GLU A 224 -1.03 18.01 -3.59
N GLY A 225 0.24 18.01 -3.97
CA GLY A 225 1.39 18.21 -3.12
C GLY A 225 2.13 16.91 -2.81
N MET A 226 2.64 16.79 -1.58
CA MET A 226 3.25 15.55 -1.09
C MET A 226 2.16 14.57 -0.66
N ARG A 227 2.18 13.38 -1.23
CA ARG A 227 1.33 12.25 -0.87
C ARG A 227 2.18 11.10 -0.37
N ILE A 228 1.94 10.68 0.86
CA ILE A 228 2.69 9.59 1.50
C ILE A 228 1.84 8.33 1.46
N TYR A 229 2.49 7.19 1.28
CA TYR A 229 1.91 5.85 1.31
C TYR A 229 2.48 5.11 2.50
N ALA A 230 1.68 5.01 3.57
CA ALA A 230 2.09 4.24 4.73
C ALA A 230 2.25 2.77 4.35
N ARG A 231 3.33 2.12 4.82
CA ARG A 231 3.54 0.70 4.57
C ARG A 231 2.36 -0.11 5.10
N ILE A 232 1.72 -0.86 4.21
CA ILE A 232 0.48 -1.56 4.54
C ILE A 232 0.68 -2.61 5.63
N GLU A 233 1.83 -3.31 5.65
CA GLU A 233 2.15 -4.28 6.68
C GLU A 233 2.43 -3.66 8.06
N ALA A 234 2.69 -2.36 8.12
CA ALA A 234 2.81 -1.62 9.38
C ALA A 234 1.45 -1.10 9.85
N VAL A 235 0.62 -0.64 8.92
CA VAL A 235 -0.76 -0.18 9.21
C VAL A 235 -1.63 -1.36 9.65
N LEU A 236 -1.52 -2.50 8.95
CA LEU A 236 -2.29 -3.72 9.18
C LEU A 236 -1.46 -4.78 9.92
N ALA A 237 -0.61 -4.37 10.86
CA ALA A 237 0.16 -5.29 11.70
C ALA A 237 -0.74 -6.28 12.48
N ALA A 238 -1.97 -5.84 12.77
CA ALA A 238 -3.07 -6.70 13.20
C ALA A 238 -4.30 -6.35 12.35
N PRO A 239 -5.18 -7.33 12.03
CA PRO A 239 -6.41 -7.05 11.31
C PRO A 239 -7.33 -6.15 12.13
N THR A 240 -8.14 -5.33 11.46
CA THR A 240 -9.03 -4.34 12.11
C THR A 240 -10.12 -4.99 12.96
N ARG A 241 -10.45 -6.25 12.69
CA ARG A 241 -11.37 -7.07 13.48
C ARG A 241 -10.97 -8.55 13.46
N VAL A 242 -11.48 -9.31 14.42
CA VAL A 242 -11.30 -10.77 14.41
C VAL A 242 -12.16 -11.36 13.29
N PRO A 243 -11.58 -12.19 12.40
CA PRO A 243 -12.34 -12.85 11.34
C PRO A 243 -13.49 -13.71 11.90
N SER A 244 -14.62 -13.73 11.20
CA SER A 244 -15.74 -14.61 11.56
C SER A 244 -15.38 -16.06 11.23
N ALA A 245 -15.85 -17.00 12.06
CA ALA A 245 -15.79 -18.42 11.75
C ALA A 245 -17.06 -18.79 10.97
N SER A 246 -17.02 -18.68 9.63
CA SER A 246 -18.13 -19.08 8.77
C SER A 246 -17.89 -20.48 8.21
N SER A 247 -18.95 -21.31 8.19
CA SER A 247 -18.95 -22.59 7.48
C SER A 247 -19.45 -22.47 6.04
N GLU A 248 -19.83 -21.28 5.62
CA GLU A 248 -20.33 -21.02 4.26
C GLU A 248 -19.23 -21.13 3.22
N ARG A 249 -19.61 -21.47 1.99
CA ARG A 249 -18.72 -21.58 0.85
C ARG A 249 -19.13 -20.64 -0.27
N ARG A 250 -18.15 -20.13 -0.96
CA ARG A 250 -18.30 -19.20 -2.09
C ARG A 250 -17.90 -19.91 -3.39
N PRO A 251 -18.82 -20.66 -4.05
CA PRO A 251 -18.49 -21.45 -5.24
C PRO A 251 -18.00 -20.57 -6.41
N PHE A 252 -17.22 -21.18 -7.30
CA PHE A 252 -16.82 -20.58 -8.56
C PHE A 252 -17.97 -20.53 -9.58
N GLY A 253 -19.02 -21.33 -9.39
CA GLY A 253 -20.05 -21.54 -10.38
C GLY A 253 -19.63 -22.51 -11.48
N ILE A 254 -18.59 -23.30 -11.25
CA ILE A 254 -18.09 -24.37 -12.09
C ILE A 254 -18.28 -25.66 -11.32
N SER A 255 -19.35 -26.42 -11.64
CA SER A 255 -19.79 -27.55 -10.82
C SER A 255 -18.70 -28.58 -10.51
N GLY A 256 -17.85 -28.89 -11.49
CA GLY A 256 -16.73 -29.82 -11.31
C GLY A 256 -15.63 -29.26 -10.39
N LEU A 257 -15.25 -27.98 -10.51
CA LEU A 257 -14.27 -27.37 -9.62
C LEU A 257 -14.81 -27.20 -8.21
N ASP A 258 -16.07 -26.76 -8.09
CA ASP A 258 -16.72 -26.62 -6.82
C ASP A 258 -16.83 -27.95 -6.08
N ALA A 259 -17.15 -29.04 -6.79
CA ALA A 259 -17.14 -30.40 -6.24
C ALA A 259 -15.74 -30.83 -5.76
N MET A 260 -14.68 -30.54 -6.54
CA MET A 260 -13.30 -30.81 -6.12
C MET A 260 -12.91 -30.06 -4.83
N MET A 261 -13.50 -28.90 -4.58
CA MET A 261 -13.24 -28.08 -3.38
C MET A 261 -14.29 -28.27 -2.27
N GLY A 262 -15.16 -29.26 -2.36
CA GLY A 262 -16.22 -29.52 -1.39
C GLY A 262 -17.29 -28.43 -1.33
N GLY A 263 -17.61 -27.79 -2.46
CA GLY A 263 -18.60 -26.72 -2.61
C GLY A 263 -18.02 -25.34 -2.89
N GLY A 264 -16.74 -25.25 -3.18
CA GLY A 264 -15.99 -23.99 -3.42
C GLY A 264 -15.12 -23.58 -2.23
N PRO A 265 -14.38 -22.47 -2.33
CA PRO A 265 -13.57 -21.95 -1.24
C PRO A 265 -14.44 -21.52 -0.05
N PRO A 266 -13.98 -21.72 1.19
CA PRO A 266 -14.63 -21.18 2.38
C PRO A 266 -14.73 -19.65 2.32
N GLU A 267 -15.78 -19.09 2.93
CA GLU A 267 -15.98 -17.64 3.03
C GLU A 267 -14.79 -16.96 3.73
N GLY A 268 -14.41 -15.79 3.24
CA GLY A 268 -13.31 -15.01 3.83
C GLY A 268 -11.91 -15.60 3.58
N THR A 269 -11.76 -16.68 2.79
CA THR A 269 -10.44 -17.28 2.52
C THR A 269 -9.81 -16.79 1.22
N GLY A 270 -8.47 -16.91 1.14
CA GLY A 270 -7.69 -16.65 -0.07
C GLY A 270 -7.45 -17.93 -0.86
N THR A 271 -7.76 -17.92 -2.15
CA THR A 271 -7.46 -18.99 -3.11
C THR A 271 -6.47 -18.51 -4.14
N LEU A 272 -5.33 -19.17 -4.26
CA LEU A 272 -4.36 -18.90 -5.31
C LEU A 272 -4.55 -19.85 -6.49
N VAL A 273 -4.77 -19.28 -7.68
CA VAL A 273 -4.85 -19.98 -8.94
C VAL A 273 -3.51 -19.85 -9.67
N LEU A 274 -2.75 -20.93 -9.72
CA LEU A 274 -1.43 -21.02 -10.35
C LEU A 274 -1.54 -21.60 -11.76
N GLY A 275 -0.77 -21.10 -12.70
CA GLY A 275 -0.65 -21.70 -14.01
C GLY A 275 0.13 -20.85 -14.99
N SER A 276 0.61 -21.44 -16.09
CA SER A 276 1.29 -20.72 -17.17
C SER A 276 0.32 -19.80 -17.93
N SER A 277 0.87 -18.94 -18.80
CA SER A 277 0.06 -18.06 -19.65
C SER A 277 -0.91 -18.86 -20.52
N GLY A 278 -2.12 -18.34 -20.73
CA GLY A 278 -3.14 -18.98 -21.59
C GLY A 278 -3.84 -20.21 -21.00
N THR A 279 -3.59 -20.60 -19.75
CA THR A 279 -4.25 -21.76 -19.12
C THR A 279 -5.70 -21.49 -18.70
N GLY A 280 -6.14 -20.22 -18.59
CA GLY A 280 -7.52 -19.85 -18.24
C GLY A 280 -7.70 -19.34 -16.81
N LYS A 281 -6.64 -18.93 -16.12
CA LYS A 281 -6.70 -18.38 -14.75
C LYS A 281 -7.71 -17.24 -14.61
N THR A 282 -7.60 -16.23 -15.49
CA THR A 282 -8.54 -15.08 -15.50
C THR A 282 -9.98 -15.52 -15.71
N ILE A 283 -10.22 -16.57 -16.54
CA ILE A 283 -11.57 -17.08 -16.79
C ILE A 283 -12.16 -17.72 -15.54
N LEU A 284 -11.36 -18.45 -14.74
CA LEU A 284 -11.81 -18.94 -13.43
C LEU A 284 -12.22 -17.78 -12.50
N GLY A 285 -11.46 -16.67 -12.50
CA GLY A 285 -11.82 -15.44 -11.80
C GLY A 285 -13.14 -14.82 -12.31
N MET A 286 -13.34 -14.80 -13.64
CA MET A 286 -14.60 -14.33 -14.23
C MET A 286 -15.80 -15.17 -13.78
N HIS A 287 -15.67 -16.49 -13.76
CA HIS A 287 -16.71 -17.40 -13.25
C HIS A 287 -17.03 -17.10 -11.78
N PHE A 288 -15.99 -16.91 -10.94
CA PHE A 288 -16.16 -16.59 -9.52
C PHE A 288 -16.98 -15.31 -9.30
N LEU A 289 -16.73 -14.28 -10.14
CA LEU A 289 -17.49 -13.02 -10.08
C LEU A 289 -18.89 -13.17 -10.65
N ALA A 290 -19.05 -13.94 -11.73
CA ALA A 290 -20.39 -14.18 -12.34
C ALA A 290 -21.31 -14.95 -11.38
N GLU A 291 -20.79 -15.95 -10.68
CA GLU A 291 -21.54 -16.66 -9.63
C GLU A 291 -21.92 -15.72 -8.47
N GLY A 292 -21.01 -14.81 -8.09
CA GLY A 292 -21.30 -13.76 -7.11
C GLY A 292 -22.44 -12.84 -7.56
N ALA A 293 -22.38 -12.37 -8.81
CA ALA A 293 -23.43 -11.54 -9.38
C ALA A 293 -24.81 -12.26 -9.40
N ARG A 294 -24.82 -13.54 -9.74
CA ARG A 294 -26.03 -14.38 -9.70
C ARG A 294 -26.60 -14.51 -8.27
N ARG A 295 -25.73 -14.51 -7.27
CA ARG A 295 -26.09 -14.54 -5.84
C ARG A 295 -26.33 -13.16 -5.23
N LYS A 296 -26.24 -12.09 -6.03
CA LYS A 296 -26.32 -10.69 -5.58
C LYS A 296 -25.24 -10.31 -4.55
N GLU A 297 -24.09 -10.92 -4.65
CA GLU A 297 -22.91 -10.64 -3.84
C GLU A 297 -22.03 -9.61 -4.57
N PRO A 298 -21.71 -8.44 -3.95
CA PRO A 298 -20.86 -7.44 -4.57
C PRO A 298 -19.48 -7.99 -4.91
N GLY A 299 -19.06 -7.82 -6.17
CA GLY A 299 -17.81 -8.29 -6.71
C GLY A 299 -16.84 -7.16 -7.03
N LEU A 300 -15.54 -7.45 -6.93
CA LEU A 300 -14.45 -6.59 -7.36
C LEU A 300 -13.45 -7.39 -8.21
N TYR A 301 -13.19 -6.92 -9.42
CA TYR A 301 -12.03 -7.32 -10.19
C TYR A 301 -10.95 -6.24 -10.06
N PHE A 302 -9.78 -6.62 -9.58
CA PHE A 302 -8.60 -5.78 -9.49
C PHE A 302 -7.51 -6.39 -10.37
N GLY A 303 -7.24 -5.77 -11.52
CA GLY A 303 -6.36 -6.34 -12.53
C GLY A 303 -5.40 -5.35 -13.13
N PHE A 304 -4.30 -5.86 -13.68
CA PHE A 304 -3.20 -5.08 -14.22
C PHE A 304 -3.14 -5.09 -15.75
N PHE A 305 -3.55 -6.17 -16.37
CA PHE A 305 -3.26 -6.44 -17.79
C PHE A 305 -4.44 -6.24 -18.72
N GLU A 306 -5.68 -6.47 -18.26
CA GLU A 306 -6.86 -6.33 -19.11
C GLU A 306 -7.66 -5.07 -18.78
N SER A 307 -7.91 -4.22 -19.78
CA SER A 307 -8.78 -3.05 -19.61
C SER A 307 -10.24 -3.47 -19.39
N PRO A 308 -11.06 -2.65 -18.67
CA PRO A 308 -12.44 -3.00 -18.35
C PRO A 308 -13.29 -3.40 -19.56
N PRO A 309 -13.24 -2.70 -20.73
CA PRO A 309 -14.02 -3.10 -21.90
C PRO A 309 -13.60 -4.46 -22.45
N ARG A 310 -12.30 -4.78 -22.44
CA ARG A 310 -11.80 -6.08 -22.92
C ARG A 310 -12.21 -7.21 -21.98
N PHE A 311 -12.09 -6.98 -20.68
CA PHE A 311 -12.51 -7.93 -19.65
C PHE A 311 -13.99 -8.28 -19.78
N LEU A 312 -14.86 -7.26 -19.86
CA LEU A 312 -16.30 -7.45 -19.97
C LEU A 312 -16.69 -8.16 -21.28
N LYS A 313 -16.13 -7.71 -22.42
CA LYS A 313 -16.37 -8.37 -23.70
C LYS A 313 -16.01 -9.86 -23.66
N LYS A 314 -14.83 -10.20 -23.14
CA LYS A 314 -14.36 -11.59 -23.03
C LYS A 314 -15.27 -12.43 -22.12
N ALA A 315 -15.75 -11.86 -21.00
CA ALA A 315 -16.68 -12.53 -20.12
C ALA A 315 -18.04 -12.78 -20.78
N ASP A 316 -18.56 -11.81 -21.53
CA ASP A 316 -19.85 -11.94 -22.22
C ASP A 316 -19.75 -12.91 -23.42
N ASP A 317 -18.63 -12.90 -24.17
CA ASP A 317 -18.35 -13.88 -25.24
C ASP A 317 -18.30 -15.35 -24.70
N LEU A 318 -17.98 -15.53 -23.42
CA LEU A 318 -18.01 -16.81 -22.70
C LEU A 318 -19.37 -17.11 -22.01
N GLY A 319 -20.40 -16.32 -22.26
CA GLY A 319 -21.72 -16.49 -21.69
C GLY A 319 -21.88 -16.08 -20.21
N LEU A 320 -20.86 -15.44 -19.61
CA LEU A 320 -20.85 -15.09 -18.18
C LEU A 320 -21.61 -13.80 -17.85
N GLN A 321 -21.95 -12.99 -18.86
CA GLN A 321 -22.83 -11.80 -18.77
C GLN A 321 -22.44 -10.80 -17.68
N LEU A 322 -21.14 -10.48 -17.56
CA LEU A 322 -20.63 -9.58 -16.52
C LEU A 322 -20.88 -8.09 -16.82
N SER A 323 -21.20 -7.72 -18.06
CA SER A 323 -21.50 -6.33 -18.42
C SER A 323 -22.69 -5.76 -17.65
N ARG A 324 -23.75 -6.54 -17.45
CA ARG A 324 -24.95 -6.09 -16.72
C ARG A 324 -24.68 -5.87 -15.22
N PRO A 325 -24.09 -6.81 -14.46
CA PRO A 325 -23.71 -6.57 -13.06
C PRO A 325 -22.78 -5.37 -12.88
N SER A 326 -21.90 -5.11 -13.86
CA SER A 326 -21.02 -3.93 -13.84
C SER A 326 -21.82 -2.62 -14.00
N GLN A 327 -22.78 -2.57 -14.90
CA GLN A 327 -23.67 -1.41 -15.09
C GLN A 327 -24.58 -1.17 -13.88
N ASP A 328 -25.09 -2.24 -13.28
CA ASP A 328 -25.97 -2.19 -12.11
C ASP A 328 -25.18 -1.87 -10.80
N GLY A 329 -23.84 -1.72 -10.87
CA GLY A 329 -22.98 -1.39 -9.74
C GLY A 329 -22.71 -2.57 -8.78
N LEU A 330 -23.09 -3.79 -9.15
CA LEU A 330 -22.81 -5.01 -8.37
C LEU A 330 -21.40 -5.54 -8.60
N LEU A 331 -20.79 -5.25 -9.76
CA LEU A 331 -19.41 -5.59 -10.08
C LEU A 331 -18.62 -4.30 -10.36
N GLU A 332 -17.53 -4.09 -9.66
CA GLU A 332 -16.56 -3.04 -9.98
C GLU A 332 -15.32 -3.64 -10.64
N ILE A 333 -14.80 -2.96 -11.65
CA ILE A 333 -13.56 -3.34 -12.32
C ILE A 333 -12.56 -2.22 -12.15
N VAL A 334 -11.51 -2.49 -11.38
CA VAL A 334 -10.38 -1.59 -11.16
C VAL A 334 -9.21 -2.09 -12.02
N TRP A 335 -8.82 -1.30 -13.00
CA TRP A 335 -7.67 -1.59 -13.83
C TRP A 335 -6.50 -0.67 -13.45
N GLN A 336 -5.38 -1.27 -13.09
CA GLN A 336 -4.16 -0.60 -12.67
C GLN A 336 -3.01 -1.02 -13.57
N PRO A 337 -2.74 -0.30 -14.69
CA PRO A 337 -1.58 -0.59 -15.51
C PRO A 337 -0.30 -0.50 -14.69
N THR A 338 0.58 -1.49 -14.82
CA THR A 338 1.88 -1.50 -14.16
C THR A 338 2.80 -0.47 -14.83
N GLY A 339 3.16 0.57 -14.15
CA GLY A 339 4.02 1.61 -14.70
C GLY A 339 4.48 2.55 -13.60
N GLY A 340 5.55 2.18 -12.88
CA GLY A 340 6.12 3.05 -11.85
C GLY A 340 5.29 3.23 -10.58
N LEU A 341 4.21 2.44 -10.40
CA LEU A 341 3.36 2.49 -9.21
C LEU A 341 4.08 1.97 -7.97
N ILE A 342 3.62 2.39 -6.82
CA ILE A 342 4.10 1.95 -5.51
C ILE A 342 3.14 0.90 -4.97
N MET A 343 3.66 -0.20 -4.44
CA MET A 343 2.87 -1.32 -3.93
C MET A 343 1.85 -0.89 -2.85
N ASP A 344 2.24 0.02 -1.96
CA ASP A 344 1.38 0.54 -0.91
C ASP A 344 0.21 1.39 -1.46
N TYR A 345 0.44 2.13 -2.56
CA TYR A 345 -0.64 2.81 -3.31
C TYR A 345 -1.65 1.83 -3.90
N LEU A 346 -1.17 0.73 -4.47
CA LEU A 346 -2.06 -0.31 -5.01
C LEU A 346 -2.93 -0.92 -3.92
N ALA A 347 -2.37 -1.16 -2.72
CA ALA A 347 -3.14 -1.64 -1.58
C ALA A 347 -4.18 -0.62 -1.10
N GLU A 348 -3.83 0.67 -1.03
CA GLU A 348 -4.79 1.75 -0.71
C GLU A 348 -5.97 1.73 -1.68
N ARG A 349 -5.71 1.69 -2.99
CA ARG A 349 -6.72 1.61 -4.04
C ARG A 349 -7.60 0.37 -3.93
N LEU A 350 -6.99 -0.77 -3.60
CA LEU A 350 -7.72 -2.02 -3.38
C LEU A 350 -8.70 -1.90 -2.21
N PHE A 351 -8.22 -1.43 -1.04
CA PHE A 351 -9.07 -1.28 0.14
C PHE A 351 -10.13 -0.19 0.00
N GLU A 352 -9.83 0.91 -0.68
CA GLU A 352 -10.83 1.93 -1.04
C GLU A 352 -12.00 1.31 -1.83
N ALA A 353 -11.71 0.49 -2.85
CA ALA A 353 -12.73 -0.18 -3.64
C ALA A 353 -13.50 -1.22 -2.81
N VAL A 354 -12.80 -2.00 -1.98
CA VAL A 354 -13.42 -3.00 -1.08
C VAL A 354 -14.41 -2.33 -0.13
N HIS A 355 -14.03 -1.24 0.53
CA HIS A 355 -14.91 -0.54 1.48
C HIS A 355 -16.08 0.16 0.80
N ARG A 356 -15.81 0.87 -0.31
CA ARG A 356 -16.84 1.61 -1.07
C ARG A 356 -17.99 0.73 -1.51
N ARG A 357 -17.71 -0.53 -1.88
CA ARG A 357 -18.69 -1.48 -2.42
C ARG A 357 -19.14 -2.56 -1.44
N SER A 358 -18.57 -2.61 -0.23
CA SER A 358 -18.80 -3.72 0.69
C SER A 358 -18.60 -5.08 0.02
N VAL A 359 -17.48 -5.21 -0.67
CA VAL A 359 -17.14 -6.35 -1.53
C VAL A 359 -17.20 -7.66 -0.76
N LYS A 360 -17.77 -8.70 -1.40
CA LYS A 360 -17.81 -10.08 -0.88
C LYS A 360 -16.96 -11.03 -1.69
N ARG A 361 -16.76 -10.73 -2.98
CA ARG A 361 -15.91 -11.52 -3.90
C ARG A 361 -14.88 -10.64 -4.55
N LEU A 362 -13.62 -10.94 -4.33
CA LEU A 362 -12.50 -10.23 -4.92
C LEU A 362 -11.71 -11.17 -5.85
N VAL A 363 -11.41 -10.68 -7.03
CA VAL A 363 -10.42 -11.29 -7.92
C VAL A 363 -9.26 -10.32 -8.10
N VAL A 364 -8.06 -10.73 -7.70
CA VAL A 364 -6.79 -10.02 -8.01
C VAL A 364 -6.12 -10.76 -9.16
N ASP A 365 -6.21 -10.18 -10.36
CA ASP A 365 -5.73 -10.84 -11.57
C ASP A 365 -4.29 -10.42 -11.90
N GLY A 366 -3.37 -11.31 -11.53
CA GLY A 366 -1.93 -11.15 -11.68
C GLY A 366 -1.26 -10.49 -10.47
N ILE A 367 -0.94 -11.27 -9.43
CA ILE A 367 -0.15 -10.73 -8.29
C ILE A 367 1.24 -10.22 -8.71
N ALA A 368 1.73 -10.63 -9.89
CA ALA A 368 2.92 -10.06 -10.53
C ALA A 368 2.87 -8.52 -10.64
N GLY A 369 1.70 -7.91 -10.80
CA GLY A 369 1.57 -6.45 -10.83
C GLY A 369 2.00 -5.78 -9.51
N PHE A 370 1.78 -6.42 -8.38
CA PHE A 370 2.33 -5.98 -7.09
C PHE A 370 3.84 -6.24 -7.01
N GLU A 371 4.32 -7.37 -7.53
CA GLU A 371 5.76 -7.67 -7.56
C GLU A 371 6.56 -6.67 -8.39
N GLU A 372 6.01 -6.20 -9.52
CA GLU A 372 6.62 -5.16 -10.36
C GLU A 372 6.64 -3.78 -9.68
N SER A 373 5.73 -3.56 -8.73
CA SER A 373 5.58 -2.30 -8.00
C SER A 373 6.38 -2.26 -6.70
N VAL A 374 6.97 -3.39 -6.28
CA VAL A 374 7.74 -3.45 -5.03
C VAL A 374 9.19 -3.01 -5.26
N VAL A 375 9.67 -2.13 -4.39
CA VAL A 375 11.08 -1.69 -4.36
C VAL A 375 11.94 -2.70 -3.57
N ARG A 376 11.40 -3.31 -2.53
CA ARG A 376 12.09 -4.27 -1.66
C ARG A 376 11.32 -5.59 -1.64
N ARG A 377 11.81 -6.58 -2.41
CA ARG A 377 11.13 -7.87 -2.60
C ARG A 377 10.90 -8.66 -1.31
N GLU A 378 11.74 -8.46 -0.30
CA GLU A 378 11.58 -9.08 1.03
C GLU A 378 10.26 -8.67 1.74
N ARG A 379 9.63 -7.58 1.32
CA ARG A 379 8.34 -7.14 1.85
C ARG A 379 7.15 -7.98 1.38
N LEU A 380 7.23 -8.62 0.20
CA LEU A 380 6.09 -9.26 -0.46
C LEU A 380 5.35 -10.25 0.45
N GLY A 381 6.08 -11.10 1.16
CA GLY A 381 5.47 -12.10 2.05
C GLY A 381 4.64 -11.48 3.17
N LEU A 382 5.18 -10.46 3.85
CA LEU A 382 4.49 -9.73 4.92
C LEU A 382 3.34 -8.89 4.35
N PHE A 383 3.54 -8.25 3.21
CA PHE A 383 2.52 -7.46 2.53
C PHE A 383 1.28 -8.31 2.22
N PHE A 384 1.42 -9.43 1.50
CA PHE A 384 0.29 -10.29 1.18
C PHE A 384 -0.34 -10.92 2.41
N THR A 385 0.47 -11.26 3.43
CA THR A 385 -0.06 -11.74 4.71
C THR A 385 -0.98 -10.71 5.35
N SER A 386 -0.56 -9.45 5.44
CA SER A 386 -1.36 -8.38 6.04
C SER A 386 -2.60 -8.05 5.22
N VAL A 387 -2.47 -7.95 3.90
CA VAL A 387 -3.60 -7.69 2.99
C VAL A 387 -4.65 -8.80 3.09
N LEU A 388 -4.25 -10.08 3.02
CA LEU A 388 -5.22 -11.19 3.09
C LEU A 388 -5.82 -11.37 4.48
N ASN A 389 -5.08 -11.08 5.55
CA ASN A 389 -5.63 -11.09 6.90
C ASN A 389 -6.72 -10.03 7.07
N GLU A 390 -6.50 -8.83 6.51
CA GLU A 390 -7.51 -7.76 6.55
C GLU A 390 -8.71 -8.09 5.67
N LEU A 391 -8.50 -8.59 4.45
CA LEU A 391 -9.60 -9.04 3.58
C LEU A 391 -10.44 -10.12 4.24
N ARG A 392 -9.80 -11.06 4.95
CA ARG A 392 -10.48 -12.09 5.76
C ARG A 392 -11.29 -11.47 6.89
N ALA A 393 -10.74 -10.49 7.60
CA ALA A 393 -11.44 -9.77 8.67
C ALA A 393 -12.65 -8.98 8.14
N LEU A 394 -12.65 -8.61 6.86
CA LEU A 394 -13.76 -7.96 6.16
C LEU A 394 -14.74 -8.96 5.52
N ASP A 395 -14.57 -10.27 5.74
CA ASP A 395 -15.35 -11.37 5.13
C ASP A 395 -15.31 -11.36 3.58
N VAL A 396 -14.18 -10.93 3.00
CA VAL A 396 -13.95 -10.92 1.56
C VAL A 396 -13.30 -12.22 1.12
N THR A 397 -14.00 -13.02 0.32
CA THR A 397 -13.41 -14.21 -0.30
C THR A 397 -12.60 -13.80 -1.53
N THR A 398 -11.34 -14.15 -1.55
CA THR A 398 -10.36 -13.63 -2.51
C THR A 398 -9.81 -14.73 -3.41
N VAL A 399 -9.84 -14.52 -4.71
CA VAL A 399 -9.14 -15.33 -5.72
C VAL A 399 -7.97 -14.51 -6.27
N LEU A 400 -6.77 -15.04 -6.15
CA LEU A 400 -5.53 -14.46 -6.66
C LEU A 400 -5.07 -15.29 -7.85
N THR A 401 -4.62 -14.67 -8.94
CA THR A 401 -3.99 -15.41 -10.04
C THR A 401 -2.50 -15.12 -10.08
N GLU A 402 -1.72 -16.17 -10.39
CA GLU A 402 -0.28 -16.04 -10.54
C GLU A 402 0.23 -16.84 -11.72
N GLU A 403 1.18 -16.26 -12.44
CA GLU A 403 1.78 -16.90 -13.61
C GLU A 403 3.02 -17.69 -13.22
N MET A 404 3.02 -18.98 -13.58
CA MET A 404 4.20 -19.81 -13.47
C MET A 404 5.13 -19.54 -14.66
N ARG A 405 6.39 -19.24 -14.39
CA ARG A 405 7.40 -18.95 -15.42
C ARG A 405 7.80 -20.19 -16.25
N GLU A 406 7.67 -21.38 -15.69
CA GLU A 406 8.00 -22.62 -16.37
C GLU A 406 6.75 -23.21 -17.05
N LEU A 407 6.77 -23.23 -18.39
CA LEU A 407 5.71 -23.85 -19.21
C LEU A 407 5.71 -25.39 -19.07
N PHE A 408 6.89 -25.98 -18.97
CA PHE A 408 7.12 -27.43 -18.85
C PHE A 408 8.20 -27.65 -17.79
N GLY A 409 7.93 -28.47 -16.78
CA GLY A 409 8.90 -28.77 -15.71
C GLY A 409 8.31 -29.66 -14.63
N ALA A 410 9.19 -30.39 -13.93
CA ALA A 410 8.81 -31.29 -12.84
C ALA A 410 8.48 -30.55 -11.53
N GLU A 411 9.02 -29.33 -11.33
CA GLU A 411 8.85 -28.58 -10.10
C GLU A 411 7.80 -27.47 -10.25
N VAL A 412 6.87 -27.41 -9.31
CA VAL A 412 5.95 -26.29 -9.15
C VAL A 412 6.65 -25.25 -8.29
N LYS A 413 7.39 -24.33 -8.92
CA LYS A 413 7.97 -23.18 -8.20
C LYS A 413 6.95 -22.07 -8.11
N ILE A 414 6.52 -21.78 -6.89
CA ILE A 414 5.63 -20.65 -6.62
C ILE A 414 6.50 -19.37 -6.57
N PRO A 415 6.23 -18.37 -7.43
CA PRO A 415 7.09 -17.18 -7.54
C PRO A 415 7.21 -16.37 -6.25
N VAL A 416 6.13 -16.30 -5.43
CA VAL A 416 6.10 -15.55 -4.18
C VAL A 416 6.55 -16.43 -3.02
N PRO A 417 7.68 -16.10 -2.36
CA PRO A 417 8.15 -16.83 -1.19
C PRO A 417 7.10 -16.82 -0.07
N GLY A 418 6.85 -17.99 0.52
CA GLY A 418 5.94 -18.12 1.67
C GLY A 418 4.46 -18.09 1.33
N VAL A 419 4.08 -18.08 0.05
CA VAL A 419 2.68 -17.98 -0.40
C VAL A 419 1.77 -19.04 0.23
N SER A 420 2.27 -20.26 0.44
CA SER A 420 1.53 -21.33 1.12
C SER A 420 1.17 -20.99 2.57
N GLY A 421 1.82 -19.99 3.16
CA GLY A 421 1.54 -19.50 4.51
C GLY A 421 0.35 -18.58 4.59
N PHE A 422 0.13 -17.74 3.59
CA PHE A 422 -0.92 -16.72 3.61
C PHE A 422 -2.19 -17.04 2.80
N VAL A 423 -2.17 -18.07 1.92
CA VAL A 423 -3.38 -18.57 1.24
C VAL A 423 -3.87 -19.89 1.83
N GLU A 424 -5.17 -20.05 1.90
CA GLU A 424 -5.82 -21.27 2.39
C GLU A 424 -5.92 -22.34 1.30
N ASN A 425 -6.20 -21.94 0.06
CA ASN A 425 -6.46 -22.85 -1.03
C ASN A 425 -5.49 -22.58 -2.19
N ILE A 426 -5.06 -23.64 -2.87
CA ILE A 426 -4.22 -23.56 -4.07
C ILE A 426 -4.84 -24.44 -5.16
N VAL A 427 -5.16 -23.83 -6.29
CA VAL A 427 -5.63 -24.47 -7.50
C VAL A 427 -4.55 -24.36 -8.57
N LEU A 428 -4.13 -25.46 -9.13
CA LEU A 428 -3.14 -25.53 -10.20
C LEU A 428 -3.83 -25.77 -11.54
N VAL A 429 -3.53 -24.94 -12.55
CA VAL A 429 -3.99 -25.12 -13.93
C VAL A 429 -2.79 -25.27 -14.85
N ARG A 430 -2.68 -26.37 -15.58
CA ARG A 430 -1.55 -26.69 -16.46
C ARG A 430 -2.01 -27.09 -17.86
N GLN A 431 -1.11 -26.91 -18.81
CA GLN A 431 -1.20 -27.56 -20.13
C GLN A 431 -0.40 -28.85 -20.10
N LEU A 432 -0.99 -29.90 -20.65
CA LEU A 432 -0.38 -31.24 -20.80
C LEU A 432 -0.40 -31.61 -22.26
N GLU A 433 0.69 -32.13 -22.76
CA GLU A 433 0.73 -32.75 -24.07
C GLU A 433 0.35 -34.22 -23.96
N ILE A 434 -0.75 -34.62 -24.60
CA ILE A 434 -1.25 -35.98 -24.61
C ILE A 434 -1.53 -36.38 -26.06
N ALA A 435 -0.83 -37.36 -26.59
CA ALA A 435 -0.95 -37.83 -27.98
C ALA A 435 -0.87 -36.66 -28.98
N SER A 436 0.14 -35.79 -28.84
CA SER A 436 0.39 -34.61 -29.68
C SER A 436 -0.74 -33.57 -29.64
N THR A 437 -1.57 -33.58 -28.61
CA THR A 437 -2.64 -32.62 -28.41
C THR A 437 -2.43 -31.90 -27.04
N LEU A 438 -2.50 -30.58 -27.03
CA LEU A 438 -2.44 -29.82 -25.80
C LEU A 438 -3.80 -29.83 -25.11
N LYS A 439 -3.86 -30.37 -23.91
CA LYS A 439 -5.02 -30.40 -23.04
C LYS A 439 -4.76 -29.57 -21.80
N ARG A 440 -5.80 -28.92 -21.27
CA ARG A 440 -5.72 -28.24 -19.98
C ARG A 440 -6.12 -29.19 -18.87
N ALA A 441 -5.40 -29.10 -17.76
CA ALA A 441 -5.66 -29.88 -16.56
C ALA A 441 -5.78 -28.95 -15.35
N VAL A 442 -6.66 -29.30 -14.43
CA VAL A 442 -6.84 -28.62 -13.15
C VAL A 442 -6.68 -29.61 -11.99
N ALA A 443 -6.04 -29.17 -10.91
CA ALA A 443 -5.94 -29.89 -9.64
C ALA A 443 -6.08 -28.94 -8.46
N VAL A 444 -6.68 -29.41 -7.38
CA VAL A 444 -6.68 -28.73 -6.09
C VAL A 444 -5.50 -29.25 -5.28
N MET A 445 -4.48 -28.41 -5.12
CA MET A 445 -3.23 -28.79 -4.46
C MET A 445 -3.29 -28.69 -2.94
N LYS A 446 -4.17 -27.80 -2.44
CA LYS A 446 -4.29 -27.50 -1.02
C LYS A 446 -5.65 -26.92 -0.71
N THR A 447 -6.24 -27.35 0.40
CA THR A 447 -7.36 -26.72 1.05
C THR A 447 -7.11 -26.83 2.57
N ARG A 448 -7.16 -25.72 3.32
CA ARG A 448 -6.99 -25.77 4.79
C ARG A 448 -8.22 -26.31 5.50
N GLU A 449 -9.40 -26.06 4.94
CA GLU A 449 -10.68 -26.42 5.55
C GLU A 449 -11.43 -27.45 4.71
N GLY A 450 -11.48 -28.67 5.21
CA GLY A 450 -12.21 -29.76 4.60
C GLY A 450 -11.41 -30.64 3.62
N ALA A 451 -12.04 -31.74 3.20
CA ALA A 451 -11.49 -32.63 2.21
C ALA A 451 -11.64 -32.04 0.80
N HIS A 452 -10.72 -32.37 -0.07
CA HIS A 452 -10.74 -31.99 -1.50
C HIS A 452 -10.40 -33.21 -2.36
N ASP A 453 -10.78 -33.13 -3.64
CA ASP A 453 -10.37 -34.11 -4.64
C ASP A 453 -8.97 -33.73 -5.17
N ASP A 454 -8.00 -34.56 -4.90
CA ASP A 454 -6.60 -34.38 -5.30
C ASP A 454 -6.28 -34.85 -6.73
N LYS A 455 -7.28 -35.34 -7.46
CA LYS A 455 -7.12 -35.87 -8.82
C LYS A 455 -6.92 -34.74 -9.83
N LEU A 456 -6.04 -34.99 -10.77
CA LEU A 456 -5.85 -34.15 -11.94
C LEU A 456 -6.99 -34.39 -12.94
N ARG A 457 -7.78 -33.34 -13.26
CA ARG A 457 -8.94 -33.43 -14.15
C ARG A 457 -8.76 -32.64 -15.43
N GLU A 458 -9.37 -33.08 -16.52
CA GLU A 458 -9.41 -32.28 -17.76
C GLU A 458 -10.24 -31.01 -17.57
N MET A 459 -9.71 -29.87 -18.02
CA MET A 459 -10.40 -28.58 -18.03
C MET A 459 -10.58 -28.13 -19.48
N LYS A 460 -11.82 -27.83 -19.87
CA LYS A 460 -12.16 -27.29 -21.19
C LYS A 460 -12.69 -25.89 -21.07
N ILE A 461 -12.31 -25.02 -22.00
CA ILE A 461 -12.87 -23.69 -22.14
C ILE A 461 -13.74 -23.72 -23.40
N THR A 462 -15.03 -23.47 -23.22
CA THR A 462 -16.04 -23.50 -24.27
C THR A 462 -16.69 -22.10 -24.40
N ASP A 463 -17.62 -21.94 -25.34
CA ASP A 463 -18.48 -20.76 -25.47
C ASP A 463 -19.49 -20.57 -24.29
N LYS A 464 -19.56 -21.57 -23.40
CA LYS A 464 -20.38 -21.54 -22.16
C LYS A 464 -19.52 -21.43 -20.89
N GLY A 465 -18.24 -21.09 -21.05
CA GLY A 465 -17.27 -20.97 -19.96
C GLY A 465 -16.42 -22.21 -19.76
N VAL A 466 -16.11 -22.52 -18.49
CA VAL A 466 -15.22 -23.60 -18.09
C VAL A 466 -16.02 -24.85 -17.70
N GLU A 467 -15.60 -25.99 -18.25
CA GLU A 467 -16.11 -27.32 -17.90
C GLU A 467 -14.98 -28.18 -17.35
N ILE A 468 -15.22 -28.90 -16.26
CA ILE A 468 -14.29 -29.86 -15.66
C ILE A 468 -14.79 -31.27 -15.98
N GLY A 469 -13.93 -32.02 -16.65
CA GLY A 469 -14.18 -33.42 -17.05
C GLY A 469 -13.69 -34.43 -16.04
N ASP A 470 -13.59 -35.66 -16.52
CA ASP A 470 -13.13 -36.79 -15.72
C ASP A 470 -11.65 -36.68 -15.35
N PRO A 471 -11.21 -37.40 -14.30
CA PRO A 471 -9.81 -37.53 -13.97
C PRO A 471 -9.04 -38.12 -15.12
N PHE A 472 -7.80 -37.66 -15.31
CA PHE A 472 -6.90 -38.33 -16.25
C PHE A 472 -6.48 -39.72 -15.72
N GLU A 473 -6.56 -40.73 -16.57
CA GLU A 473 -6.07 -42.07 -16.27
C GLU A 473 -4.64 -42.21 -16.80
N PHE A 474 -3.63 -42.15 -15.92
CA PHE A 474 -2.22 -42.32 -16.26
C PHE A 474 -1.54 -43.31 -15.29
N GLU A 475 -0.60 -44.07 -15.79
CA GLU A 475 0.21 -45.02 -14.98
C GLU A 475 1.46 -44.36 -14.36
N GLU A 476 1.87 -43.15 -14.79
CA GLU A 476 3.11 -42.50 -14.36
C GLU A 476 2.88 -41.05 -13.94
N ALA A 477 3.79 -40.51 -13.10
CA ALA A 477 3.72 -39.20 -12.48
C ALA A 477 3.74 -38.06 -13.52
N VAL A 478 2.57 -37.52 -13.84
CA VAL A 478 2.35 -36.41 -14.79
C VAL A 478 3.05 -35.12 -14.36
N LEU A 479 3.23 -34.91 -13.06
CA LEU A 479 3.84 -33.69 -12.48
C LEU A 479 5.38 -33.70 -12.61
N THR A 480 6.00 -34.82 -12.81
CA THR A 480 7.46 -34.97 -12.84
C THR A 480 8.11 -34.99 -14.24
N GLY A 481 7.31 -34.80 -15.31
CA GLY A 481 7.85 -34.75 -16.68
C GLY A 481 8.26 -36.12 -17.26
N GLY A 482 7.89 -37.23 -16.60
CA GLY A 482 8.07 -38.60 -17.13
C GLY A 482 7.17 -38.87 -18.34
N SER A 483 7.59 -39.83 -19.21
CA SER A 483 6.84 -40.20 -20.42
C SER A 483 5.47 -40.76 -20.05
N MET A 484 4.42 -40.25 -20.68
CA MET A 484 3.03 -40.67 -20.44
C MET A 484 2.73 -41.96 -21.23
N ARG A 485 2.50 -43.07 -20.54
CA ARG A 485 1.92 -44.28 -21.14
C ARG A 485 0.44 -44.39 -20.77
N ARG A 486 -0.42 -44.53 -21.79
CA ARG A 486 -1.85 -44.79 -21.60
C ARG A 486 -2.01 -46.27 -21.19
N ARG A 487 -2.80 -46.52 -20.15
CA ARG A 487 -3.23 -47.90 -19.83
C ARG A 487 -4.05 -48.42 -21.01
N LEU A 488 -3.53 -49.41 -21.71
CA LEU A 488 -4.34 -50.16 -22.64
C LEU A 488 -5.27 -51.08 -21.83
N PRO A 489 -6.58 -51.17 -22.16
CA PRO A 489 -7.46 -52.09 -21.48
C PRO A 489 -6.89 -53.52 -21.61
N SER A 490 -6.67 -54.19 -20.48
CA SER A 490 -6.24 -55.58 -20.43
C SER A 490 -7.32 -56.42 -21.08
N ASN A 491 -7.12 -56.82 -22.34
CA ASN A 491 -7.91 -57.88 -22.96
C ASN A 491 -7.63 -59.19 -22.21
N GLY A 492 -8.46 -59.47 -21.22
CA GLY A 492 -8.54 -60.78 -20.61
C GLY A 492 -9.13 -61.76 -21.57
N LYS A 493 -8.26 -62.60 -22.17
CA LYS A 493 -8.55 -63.98 -22.59
C LYS A 493 -7.23 -64.63 -22.95
N GLY A 494 -6.59 -65.30 -22.00
CA GLY A 494 -5.62 -66.37 -22.30
C GLY A 494 -6.37 -67.60 -22.73
N PRO A 495 -5.89 -68.33 -23.73
CA PRO A 495 -6.52 -69.61 -24.15
C PRO A 495 -6.24 -70.69 -23.11
N ARG A 496 -7.28 -71.36 -22.66
CA ARG A 496 -7.18 -72.72 -22.12
C ARG A 496 -6.81 -73.61 -23.26
N GLY A 497 -5.82 -74.42 -23.10
CA GLY A 497 -5.47 -75.49 -24.07
C GLY A 497 -4.43 -76.44 -23.51
N GLN A 498 -4.90 -77.61 -23.12
CA GLN A 498 -4.37 -78.91 -23.04
C GLN A 498 -2.95 -79.13 -22.49
#